data_142d2b87f121277efd6a34b29b82132b
#
_entry.id   142d2b87f121277efd6a34b29b82132b
#
_cell.length_a   1.000
_cell.length_b   1.000
_cell.length_c   1.000
_cell.angle_alpha   90.00
_cell.angle_beta   90.00
_cell.angle_gamma   90.00
#
_symmetry.space_group_name_H-M   'P 1'
#
loop_
_entity.id
_entity.type
_entity.pdbx_description
1 polymer ?
#
loop_
_entity_poly.entity_id
_entity_poly.type
_entity_poly.pdbx_seq_one_letter_code
_entity_poly.pdbx_strand_id
1 'polypeptide(L)'
;SDADGEHAGIRYGDTLSPQGQTLPRATLILTNPPFGTKKGGGLPDRDDFTFPTSNKQFAFLQHIYRGLAAEGRAAVVLPDNVLFEGNVGKQIRADLMDKCNLHTILRLPTGIFYAQGIKTNVLFFTRGTTDKGNTKEVWVYDLRANMPQFGKRTVLTKEHFAEFRVAFGDAPMGGAKSLAARVDTGESGRFRRFTREWITERNDSLDISWLKDDSLEDSADLPEPAALAELALGELDAAMSELRAILAELGEEVEV
;
A
#
# COMPACT_ATOMS: atom_id res chain seq x y z
N SER A 1 16.25 13.01 25.81
CA SER A 1 16.12 14.49 25.79
C SER A 1 17.50 15.06 25.59
N ASP A 2 17.72 15.70 24.44
CA ASP A 2 18.91 16.48 24.18
C ASP A 2 18.92 17.71 25.07
N ALA A 3 20.11 18.21 25.39
CA ALA A 3 20.33 19.27 26.40
C ALA A 3 19.56 20.59 26.14
N ASP A 4 18.92 20.74 25.00
CA ASP A 4 18.22 21.95 24.56
C ASP A 4 16.67 21.86 24.64
N GLY A 5 16.12 20.78 25.24
CA GLY A 5 14.67 20.67 25.47
C GLY A 5 13.82 20.45 24.21
N GLU A 6 14.40 20.32 23.05
CA GLU A 6 13.68 19.88 21.86
C GLU A 6 13.37 18.39 21.97
N HIS A 7 12.09 18.03 21.89
CA HIS A 7 11.67 16.63 21.73
C HIS A 7 12.24 16.12 20.43
N ALA A 8 13.39 15.46 20.49
CA ALA A 8 14.14 14.98 19.35
C ALA A 8 13.20 14.27 18.35
N GLY A 9 13.04 14.89 17.19
CA GLY A 9 12.47 14.25 16.02
C GLY A 9 10.98 14.48 15.74
N ILE A 10 10.19 15.17 16.57
CA ILE A 10 8.79 15.46 16.25
C ILE A 10 8.66 16.92 15.80
N ARG A 11 8.18 17.13 14.56
CA ARG A 11 7.87 18.44 14.01
C ARG A 11 6.40 18.52 13.66
N TYR A 12 5.72 19.59 14.12
CA TYR A 12 4.35 19.87 13.71
C TYR A 12 4.34 20.50 12.31
N GLY A 13 3.51 19.96 11.41
CA GLY A 13 3.37 20.49 10.06
C GLY A 13 2.69 19.52 9.10
N ASP A 14 2.40 19.98 7.89
CA ASP A 14 1.89 19.14 6.82
C ASP A 14 3.07 18.52 6.04
N THR A 15 3.17 17.21 6.05
CA THR A 15 4.19 16.44 5.32
C THR A 15 4.17 16.69 3.81
N LEU A 16 2.99 17.00 3.25
CA LEU A 16 2.84 17.28 1.81
C LEU A 16 2.98 18.76 1.46
N SER A 17 3.44 19.59 2.40
CA SER A 17 3.83 20.99 2.21
C SER A 17 5.35 21.13 2.06
N PRO A 18 5.87 22.34 1.75
CA PRO A 18 7.31 22.59 1.70
C PRO A 18 8.07 22.22 2.99
N GLN A 19 7.40 22.23 4.14
CA GLN A 19 7.98 21.81 5.42
C GLN A 19 8.42 20.33 5.40
N GLY A 20 7.63 19.46 4.76
CA GLY A 20 7.98 18.05 4.63
C GLY A 20 9.23 17.80 3.78
N GLN A 21 9.58 18.72 2.89
CA GLN A 21 10.77 18.66 2.06
C GLN A 21 12.06 18.85 2.88
N THR A 22 11.98 19.60 3.97
CA THR A 22 13.13 19.93 4.82
C THR A 22 13.45 18.86 5.88
N LEU A 23 12.68 17.77 5.92
CA LEU A 23 12.93 16.69 6.87
C LEU A 23 14.25 15.99 6.54
N PRO A 24 15.03 15.59 7.57
CA PRO A 24 16.26 14.83 7.36
C PRO A 24 15.94 13.47 6.75
N ARG A 25 16.86 12.95 5.94
CA ARG A 25 16.72 11.59 5.38
C ARG A 25 16.81 10.55 6.49
N ALA A 26 15.88 9.59 6.44
CA ALA A 26 15.76 8.54 7.43
C ALA A 26 16.46 7.24 6.98
N THR A 27 17.03 6.50 7.91
CA THR A 27 17.55 5.15 7.67
C THR A 27 16.47 4.07 7.79
N LEU A 28 15.36 4.39 8.47
CA LEU A 28 14.20 3.51 8.61
C LEU A 28 12.91 4.31 8.57
N ILE A 29 11.97 3.91 7.72
CA ILE A 29 10.60 4.44 7.68
C ILE A 29 9.62 3.28 7.83
N LEU A 30 8.79 3.34 8.88
CA LEU A 30 7.65 2.43 9.08
C LEU A 30 6.39 3.29 9.15
N THR A 31 5.47 3.11 8.21
CA THR A 31 4.32 4.01 8.13
C THR A 31 3.09 3.38 7.48
N ASN A 32 1.94 3.85 7.94
CA ASN A 32 0.65 3.67 7.31
C ASN A 32 0.12 5.07 6.94
N PRO A 33 0.45 5.59 5.76
CA PRO A 33 0.04 6.93 5.36
C PRO A 33 -1.48 7.00 5.13
N PRO A 34 -2.09 8.21 5.23
CA PRO A 34 -3.51 8.37 5.01
C PRO A 34 -3.89 8.05 3.56
N PHE A 35 -5.04 7.38 3.40
CA PHE A 35 -5.60 7.03 2.09
C PHE A 35 -6.57 8.12 1.59
N GLY A 36 -6.84 8.11 0.28
CA GLY A 36 -7.81 8.99 -0.37
C GLY A 36 -7.19 10.14 -1.16
N THR A 37 -8.04 11.01 -1.66
CA THR A 37 -7.65 12.23 -2.38
C THR A 37 -7.60 13.43 -1.42
N LYS A 38 -6.89 14.48 -1.81
CA LYS A 38 -6.89 15.74 -1.06
C LYS A 38 -8.28 16.39 -1.17
N LYS A 39 -8.89 16.79 -0.06
CA LYS A 39 -10.12 17.58 -0.09
C LYS A 39 -9.88 18.83 -0.94
N GLY A 40 -10.78 19.10 -1.90
CA GLY A 40 -10.63 20.22 -2.84
C GLY A 40 -9.75 19.94 -4.07
N GLY A 41 -9.24 18.69 -4.25
CA GLY A 41 -8.57 18.26 -5.49
C GLY A 41 -7.21 18.90 -5.80
N GLY A 42 -6.66 19.73 -4.90
CA GLY A 42 -5.38 20.42 -5.14
C GLY A 42 -4.16 19.50 -5.09
N LEU A 43 -3.14 19.86 -5.86
CA LEU A 43 -1.82 19.20 -5.78
C LEU A 43 -1.16 19.50 -4.43
N PRO A 44 -0.28 18.62 -3.92
CA PRO A 44 0.64 18.97 -2.86
C PRO A 44 1.49 20.18 -3.24
N ASP A 45 1.74 21.05 -2.30
CA ASP A 45 2.65 22.18 -2.47
C ASP A 45 4.11 21.74 -2.25
N ARG A 46 4.58 20.86 -3.18
CA ARG A 46 5.89 20.20 -3.13
C ARG A 46 6.51 20.22 -4.53
N ASP A 47 7.54 21.03 -4.70
CA ASP A 47 8.31 21.17 -5.95
C ASP A 47 9.39 20.11 -6.13
N ASP A 48 9.72 19.35 -5.06
CA ASP A 48 10.65 18.24 -5.11
C ASP A 48 10.03 16.92 -5.62
N PHE A 49 8.71 16.84 -5.77
CA PHE A 49 8.07 15.67 -6.35
C PHE A 49 8.24 15.64 -7.88
N THR A 50 8.80 14.53 -8.37
CA THR A 50 9.01 14.34 -9.82
C THR A 50 7.67 14.20 -10.56
N PHE A 51 6.67 13.62 -9.92
CA PHE A 51 5.36 13.33 -10.51
C PHE A 51 4.25 14.00 -9.70
N PRO A 52 3.77 15.17 -10.11
CA PRO A 52 2.66 15.84 -9.43
C PRO A 52 1.40 14.97 -9.41
N THR A 53 0.76 14.85 -8.26
CA THR A 53 -0.47 14.06 -8.10
C THR A 53 -1.30 14.57 -6.93
N SER A 54 -2.63 14.60 -7.10
CA SER A 54 -3.58 14.88 -6.01
C SER A 54 -3.90 13.64 -5.17
N ASN A 55 -3.53 12.45 -5.65
CA ASN A 55 -3.69 11.21 -4.92
C ASN A 55 -2.69 11.14 -3.77
N LYS A 56 -3.20 11.15 -2.52
CA LYS A 56 -2.37 11.18 -1.31
C LYS A 56 -1.44 9.98 -1.20
N GLN A 57 -1.90 8.78 -1.56
CA GLN A 57 -1.09 7.57 -1.47
C GLN A 57 0.17 7.69 -2.32
N PHE A 58 0.05 8.20 -3.54
CA PHE A 58 1.20 8.39 -4.43
C PHE A 58 2.08 9.56 -4.01
N ALA A 59 1.50 10.63 -3.47
CA ALA A 59 2.27 11.73 -2.91
C ALA A 59 3.11 11.28 -1.70
N PHE A 60 2.50 10.54 -0.77
CA PHE A 60 3.21 9.97 0.37
C PHE A 60 4.25 8.93 -0.04
N LEU A 61 3.96 8.09 -1.04
CA LEU A 61 4.95 7.13 -1.54
C LEU A 61 6.20 7.84 -2.07
N GLN A 62 6.03 8.91 -2.86
CA GLN A 62 7.16 9.75 -3.32
C GLN A 62 7.91 10.36 -2.14
N HIS A 63 7.21 10.94 -1.16
CA HIS A 63 7.83 11.48 0.04
C HIS A 63 8.69 10.44 0.76
N ILE A 64 8.18 9.21 0.91
CA ILE A 64 8.85 8.13 1.64
C ILE A 64 10.14 7.70 0.94
N TYR A 65 10.08 7.30 -0.33
CA TYR A 65 11.28 6.77 -0.98
C TYR A 65 12.34 7.85 -1.27
N ARG A 66 11.93 9.12 -1.40
CA ARG A 66 12.84 10.26 -1.51
C ARG A 66 13.45 10.64 -0.16
N GLY A 67 12.67 10.48 0.91
CA GLY A 67 13.11 10.75 2.29
C GLY A 67 14.03 9.69 2.88
N LEU A 68 14.26 8.57 2.20
CA LEU A 68 15.24 7.58 2.66
C LEU A 68 16.67 8.03 2.37
N ALA A 69 17.57 7.80 3.34
CA ALA A 69 19.00 7.82 3.11
C ALA A 69 19.40 6.66 2.18
N ALA A 70 20.57 6.74 1.56
CA ALA A 70 21.15 5.60 0.83
C ALA A 70 21.21 4.38 1.77
N GLU A 71 20.82 3.22 1.26
CA GLU A 71 20.69 1.96 2.01
C GLU A 71 19.65 2.00 3.17
N GLY A 72 18.94 3.11 3.34
CA GLY A 72 17.77 3.18 4.22
C GLY A 72 16.64 2.30 3.72
N ARG A 73 15.80 1.80 4.63
CA ARG A 73 14.71 0.87 4.32
C ARG A 73 13.35 1.38 4.77
N ALA A 74 12.31 0.91 4.10
CA ALA A 74 10.95 1.23 4.47
C ALA A 74 10.05 -0.01 4.45
N ALA A 75 9.01 0.04 5.32
CA ALA A 75 7.83 -0.80 5.20
C ALA A 75 6.60 0.10 5.25
N VAL A 76 5.81 0.07 4.18
CA VAL A 76 4.73 1.04 3.94
C VAL A 76 3.43 0.30 3.66
N VAL A 77 2.39 0.61 4.42
CA VAL A 77 1.03 0.10 4.16
C VAL A 77 0.38 0.95 3.08
N LEU A 78 -0.08 0.33 2.00
CA LEU A 78 -0.72 1.01 0.88
C LEU A 78 -1.91 0.21 0.36
N PRO A 79 -2.97 0.87 -0.13
CA PRO A 79 -4.11 0.20 -0.74
C PRO A 79 -3.77 -0.35 -2.13
N ASP A 80 -4.58 -1.30 -2.60
CA ASP A 80 -4.34 -2.02 -3.87
C ASP A 80 -4.21 -1.09 -5.08
N ASN A 81 -4.94 0.03 -5.13
CA ASN A 81 -4.88 0.95 -6.28
C ASN A 81 -3.45 1.46 -6.57
N VAL A 82 -2.60 1.58 -5.57
CA VAL A 82 -1.19 1.96 -5.76
C VAL A 82 -0.44 0.93 -6.60
N LEU A 83 -0.86 -0.34 -6.57
CA LEU A 83 -0.19 -1.42 -7.29
C LEU A 83 -0.51 -1.41 -8.80
N PHE A 84 -1.68 -0.91 -9.22
CA PHE A 84 -2.13 -1.03 -10.62
C PHE A 84 -2.54 0.28 -11.30
N GLU A 85 -2.85 1.34 -10.56
CA GLU A 85 -3.32 2.61 -11.15
C GLU A 85 -2.38 3.08 -12.26
N GLY A 86 -2.95 3.45 -13.41
CA GLY A 86 -2.24 3.86 -14.60
C GLY A 86 -1.64 5.26 -14.53
N ASN A 87 -1.28 5.82 -15.67
CA ASN A 87 -0.78 7.19 -15.83
C ASN A 87 0.34 7.53 -14.82
N VAL A 88 0.13 8.51 -13.95
CA VAL A 88 1.11 8.95 -12.96
C VAL A 88 1.46 7.85 -11.96
N GLY A 89 0.52 6.98 -11.62
CA GLY A 89 0.76 5.84 -10.74
C GLY A 89 1.81 4.87 -11.31
N LYS A 90 1.72 4.56 -12.61
CA LYS A 90 2.74 3.77 -13.33
C LYS A 90 4.13 4.41 -13.24
N GLN A 91 4.21 5.72 -13.48
CA GLN A 91 5.49 6.45 -13.45
C GLN A 91 6.12 6.42 -12.06
N ILE A 92 5.31 6.59 -11.00
CA ILE A 92 5.78 6.56 -9.61
C ILE A 92 6.26 5.15 -9.22
N ARG A 93 5.57 4.08 -9.65
CA ARG A 93 6.02 2.70 -9.41
C ARG A 93 7.34 2.41 -10.13
N ALA A 94 7.48 2.85 -11.38
CA ALA A 94 8.72 2.71 -12.12
C ALA A 94 9.88 3.45 -11.43
N ASP A 95 9.66 4.69 -10.99
CA ASP A 95 10.65 5.50 -10.28
C ASP A 95 11.02 4.90 -8.91
N LEU A 96 10.04 4.36 -8.17
CA LEU A 96 10.30 3.61 -6.95
C LEU A 96 11.23 2.41 -7.22
N MET A 97 10.93 1.60 -8.23
CA MET A 97 11.71 0.41 -8.56
C MET A 97 13.09 0.75 -9.15
N ASP A 98 13.23 1.92 -9.76
CA ASP A 98 14.51 2.43 -10.21
C ASP A 98 15.39 2.90 -9.03
N LYS A 99 14.84 3.69 -8.12
CA LYS A 99 15.55 4.29 -6.98
C LYS A 99 15.73 3.35 -5.80
N CYS A 100 14.85 2.37 -5.66
CA CYS A 100 14.84 1.43 -4.55
C CYS A 100 14.82 -0.01 -5.04
N ASN A 101 15.38 -0.91 -4.24
CA ASN A 101 15.11 -2.33 -4.35
C ASN A 101 13.77 -2.63 -3.65
N LEU A 102 12.67 -2.65 -4.41
CA LEU A 102 11.37 -3.14 -3.94
C LEU A 102 11.43 -4.67 -3.92
N HIS A 103 11.82 -5.24 -2.80
CA HIS A 103 12.13 -6.67 -2.70
C HIS A 103 10.99 -7.53 -2.19
N THR A 104 9.96 -6.95 -1.56
CA THR A 104 8.85 -7.74 -1.02
C THR A 104 7.55 -6.94 -1.01
N ILE A 105 6.47 -7.60 -1.43
CA ILE A 105 5.09 -7.14 -1.24
C ILE A 105 4.37 -8.19 -0.42
N LEU A 106 3.77 -7.80 0.71
CA LEU A 106 2.89 -8.63 1.51
C LEU A 106 1.46 -8.20 1.26
N ARG A 107 0.65 -9.04 0.64
CA ARG A 107 -0.78 -8.82 0.45
C ARG A 107 -1.50 -9.14 1.75
N LEU A 108 -2.07 -8.13 2.38
CA LEU A 108 -2.75 -8.27 3.66
C LEU A 108 -4.18 -8.80 3.49
N PRO A 109 -4.70 -9.54 4.48
CA PRO A 109 -6.09 -9.98 4.50
C PRO A 109 -7.06 -8.80 4.51
N THR A 110 -8.30 -9.06 4.14
CA THR A 110 -9.39 -8.07 4.23
C THR A 110 -9.93 -7.93 5.65
N GLY A 111 -10.56 -6.79 5.95
CA GLY A 111 -11.23 -6.55 7.23
C GLY A 111 -10.33 -6.14 8.40
N ILE A 112 -9.02 -5.96 8.18
CA ILE A 112 -8.06 -5.59 9.24
C ILE A 112 -8.05 -4.10 9.56
N PHE A 113 -8.62 -3.26 8.72
CA PHE A 113 -8.77 -1.82 8.93
C PHE A 113 -10.24 -1.44 9.08
N TYR A 114 -10.52 -0.29 9.72
CA TYR A 114 -11.88 0.19 9.96
C TYR A 114 -12.72 0.37 8.69
N ALA A 115 -12.10 0.81 7.59
CA ALA A 115 -12.75 0.87 6.29
C ALA A 115 -12.88 -0.55 5.74
N GLN A 116 -14.06 -1.15 5.91
CA GLN A 116 -14.36 -2.49 5.41
C GLN A 116 -14.22 -2.54 3.88
N GLY A 117 -13.64 -3.63 3.39
CA GLY A 117 -13.46 -3.84 1.95
C GLY A 117 -12.18 -3.24 1.34
N ILE A 118 -11.46 -2.36 2.02
CA ILE A 118 -10.18 -1.88 1.48
C ILE A 118 -9.14 -2.99 1.55
N LYS A 119 -8.66 -3.39 0.38
CA LYS A 119 -7.53 -4.31 0.22
C LYS A 119 -6.24 -3.53 0.32
N THR A 120 -5.33 -4.00 1.18
CA THR A 120 -4.06 -3.32 1.46
C THR A 120 -2.88 -4.26 1.33
N ASN A 121 -1.70 -3.67 1.20
CA ASN A 121 -0.43 -4.38 1.08
C ASN A 121 0.63 -3.67 1.91
N VAL A 122 1.67 -4.40 2.31
CA VAL A 122 2.90 -3.80 2.82
C VAL A 122 3.98 -3.91 1.76
N LEU A 123 4.53 -2.78 1.35
CA LEU A 123 5.67 -2.72 0.45
C LEU A 123 6.95 -2.58 1.29
N PHE A 124 7.89 -3.50 1.09
CA PHE A 124 9.21 -3.49 1.73
C PHE A 124 10.27 -3.15 0.68
N PHE A 125 10.98 -2.07 0.89
CA PHE A 125 12.02 -1.64 -0.04
C PHE A 125 13.22 -0.99 0.65
N THR A 126 14.36 -1.05 0.00
CA THR A 126 15.62 -0.45 0.43
C THR A 126 16.08 0.56 -0.60
N ARG A 127 16.42 1.77 -0.18
CA ARG A 127 16.95 2.81 -1.05
C ARG A 127 18.29 2.38 -1.62
N GLY A 128 18.43 2.43 -2.94
CA GLY A 128 19.71 2.15 -3.59
C GLY A 128 20.75 3.24 -3.39
N THR A 129 22.00 2.93 -3.68
CA THR A 129 23.09 3.90 -3.76
C THR A 129 23.07 4.68 -5.08
N THR A 130 22.34 4.18 -6.06
CA THR A 130 22.09 4.79 -7.38
C THR A 130 20.61 5.07 -7.56
N ASP A 131 20.27 5.85 -8.58
CA ASP A 131 18.89 6.22 -8.89
C ASP A 131 18.24 5.35 -9.99
N LYS A 132 18.91 4.28 -10.44
CA LYS A 132 18.39 3.42 -11.50
C LYS A 132 18.68 1.94 -11.28
N GLY A 133 17.69 1.14 -11.68
CA GLY A 133 17.82 -0.30 -11.81
C GLY A 133 18.07 -1.06 -10.51
N ASN A 134 17.61 -0.54 -9.38
CA ASN A 134 17.82 -1.16 -8.07
C ASN A 134 16.95 -2.38 -7.82
N THR A 135 15.70 -2.40 -8.33
CA THR A 135 14.84 -3.58 -8.26
C THR A 135 15.16 -4.52 -9.43
N LYS A 136 15.56 -5.75 -9.15
CA LYS A 136 15.75 -6.82 -10.13
C LYS A 136 14.61 -7.82 -10.13
N GLU A 137 14.06 -8.06 -8.98
CA GLU A 137 12.93 -8.97 -8.76
C GLU A 137 12.10 -8.49 -7.57
N VAL A 138 10.82 -8.84 -7.59
CA VAL A 138 9.89 -8.58 -6.50
C VAL A 138 9.33 -9.91 -6.02
N TRP A 139 9.36 -10.12 -4.73
CA TRP A 139 8.74 -11.26 -4.06
C TRP A 139 7.38 -10.86 -3.51
N VAL A 140 6.36 -11.60 -3.86
CA VAL A 140 4.99 -11.35 -3.39
C VAL A 140 4.57 -12.49 -2.47
N TYR A 141 4.16 -12.14 -1.24
CA TYR A 141 3.55 -13.08 -0.31
C TYR A 141 2.04 -12.81 -0.22
N ASP A 142 1.24 -13.79 -0.57
CA ASP A 142 -0.21 -13.71 -0.47
C ASP A 142 -0.69 -14.21 0.89
N LEU A 143 -0.96 -13.27 1.80
CA LEU A 143 -1.61 -13.54 3.10
C LEU A 143 -3.13 -13.28 3.02
N ARG A 144 -3.68 -13.07 1.82
CA ARG A 144 -5.09 -12.70 1.62
C ARG A 144 -5.95 -13.90 1.25
N ALA A 145 -5.54 -14.67 0.25
CA ALA A 145 -6.31 -15.83 -0.22
C ALA A 145 -6.43 -16.90 0.87
N ASN A 146 -7.61 -17.49 0.96
CA ASN A 146 -7.91 -18.57 1.93
C ASN A 146 -7.62 -18.19 3.40
N MET A 147 -7.83 -16.91 3.74
CA MET A 147 -7.79 -16.42 5.11
C MET A 147 -9.20 -16.06 5.59
N PRO A 148 -9.49 -16.21 6.88
CA PRO A 148 -10.77 -15.78 7.40
C PRO A 148 -10.94 -14.26 7.22
N GLN A 149 -12.19 -13.82 7.10
CA GLN A 149 -12.47 -12.40 7.15
C GLN A 149 -12.18 -11.87 8.55
N PHE A 150 -11.21 -10.97 8.64
CA PHE A 150 -10.87 -10.34 9.91
C PHE A 150 -11.85 -9.21 10.26
N GLY A 151 -11.90 -8.85 11.54
CA GLY A 151 -12.80 -7.83 12.07
C GLY A 151 -12.86 -7.88 13.59
N LYS A 152 -13.94 -7.36 14.16
CA LYS A 152 -14.12 -7.31 15.63
C LYS A 152 -14.16 -8.69 16.28
N ARG A 153 -14.68 -9.71 15.58
CA ARG A 153 -14.82 -11.09 16.10
C ARG A 153 -13.56 -11.93 15.86
N THR A 154 -12.94 -11.77 14.70
CA THR A 154 -11.74 -12.49 14.30
C THR A 154 -10.59 -11.49 14.18
N VAL A 155 -9.76 -11.41 15.21
CA VAL A 155 -8.68 -10.43 15.27
C VAL A 155 -7.43 -10.95 14.57
N LEU A 156 -6.82 -10.12 13.73
CA LEU A 156 -5.49 -10.42 13.16
C LEU A 156 -4.45 -10.34 14.27
N THR A 157 -3.67 -11.41 14.44
CA THR A 157 -2.60 -11.50 15.44
C THR A 157 -1.25 -11.71 14.76
N LYS A 158 -0.17 -11.59 15.53
CA LYS A 158 1.20 -11.81 15.01
C LYS A 158 1.46 -13.24 14.55
N GLU A 159 0.72 -14.21 15.07
CA GLU A 159 0.80 -15.61 14.70
C GLU A 159 0.42 -15.84 13.23
N HIS A 160 -0.51 -15.08 12.70
CA HIS A 160 -0.90 -15.13 11.28
C HIS A 160 0.25 -14.75 10.32
N PHE A 161 1.28 -14.07 10.84
CA PHE A 161 2.47 -13.70 10.07
C PHE A 161 3.64 -14.69 10.23
N ALA A 162 3.47 -15.78 10.98
CA ALA A 162 4.57 -16.68 11.30
C ALA A 162 5.24 -17.27 10.03
N GLU A 163 4.45 -17.79 9.11
CA GLU A 163 4.94 -18.34 7.84
C GLU A 163 5.57 -17.25 6.95
N PHE A 164 4.95 -16.06 6.88
CA PHE A 164 5.53 -14.94 6.16
C PHE A 164 6.90 -14.57 6.73
N ARG A 165 7.06 -14.51 8.04
CA ARG A 165 8.35 -14.20 8.69
C ARG A 165 9.44 -15.19 8.31
N VAL A 166 9.11 -16.48 8.26
CA VAL A 166 10.03 -17.53 7.81
C VAL A 166 10.40 -17.32 6.34
N ALA A 167 9.41 -17.10 5.48
CA ALA A 167 9.62 -16.89 4.04
C ALA A 167 10.40 -15.60 3.74
N PHE A 168 10.14 -14.52 4.49
CA PHE A 168 10.84 -13.23 4.36
C PHE A 168 12.32 -13.35 4.73
N GLY A 169 12.63 -14.13 5.79
CA GLY A 169 13.98 -14.35 6.29
C GLY A 169 14.49 -13.25 7.22
N ASP A 170 15.72 -13.41 7.70
CA ASP A 170 16.29 -12.55 8.74
C ASP A 170 16.92 -11.25 8.21
N ALA A 171 17.16 -11.16 6.89
CA ALA A 171 17.80 -9.99 6.31
C ALA A 171 16.77 -8.96 5.82
N PRO A 172 16.55 -7.87 6.58
CA PRO A 172 15.49 -6.91 6.29
C PRO A 172 15.79 -5.99 5.11
N MET A 173 17.02 -6.01 4.58
CA MET A 173 17.48 -5.11 3.52
C MET A 173 17.16 -5.61 2.11
N GLY A 174 16.68 -6.85 1.97
CA GLY A 174 16.45 -7.45 0.64
C GLY A 174 17.71 -7.53 -0.23
N GLY A 175 18.88 -7.72 0.38
CA GLY A 175 20.13 -7.88 -0.34
C GLY A 175 20.17 -9.19 -1.12
N ALA A 176 21.02 -9.27 -2.14
CA ALA A 176 21.09 -10.41 -3.07
C ALA A 176 21.24 -11.78 -2.36
N LYS A 177 22.04 -11.84 -1.30
CA LYS A 177 22.21 -13.07 -0.51
C LYS A 177 20.92 -13.51 0.20
N SER A 178 20.16 -12.55 0.73
CA SER A 178 18.87 -12.82 1.37
C SER A 178 17.83 -13.27 0.34
N LEU A 179 17.75 -12.59 -0.80
CA LEU A 179 16.82 -12.96 -1.87
C LEU A 179 17.15 -14.33 -2.46
N ALA A 180 18.43 -14.66 -2.62
CA ALA A 180 18.87 -15.95 -3.11
C ALA A 180 18.52 -17.15 -2.20
N ALA A 181 18.32 -16.90 -0.90
CA ALA A 181 17.89 -17.91 0.05
C ALA A 181 16.38 -18.18 0.07
N ARG A 182 15.58 -17.31 -0.58
CA ARG A 182 14.12 -17.44 -0.65
C ARG A 182 13.73 -18.54 -1.65
N VAL A 183 12.64 -19.21 -1.34
CA VAL A 183 12.10 -20.29 -2.18
C VAL A 183 10.78 -19.84 -2.78
N ASP A 184 10.69 -19.88 -4.12
CA ASP A 184 9.42 -19.71 -4.83
C ASP A 184 8.58 -20.96 -4.63
N THR A 185 7.39 -20.81 -4.05
CA THR A 185 6.50 -21.90 -3.70
C THR A 185 5.56 -22.32 -4.84
N GLY A 186 5.74 -21.74 -6.03
CA GLY A 186 4.93 -22.04 -7.20
C GLY A 186 3.49 -21.54 -7.11
N GLU A 187 2.64 -22.00 -8.03
CA GLU A 187 1.26 -21.53 -8.18
C GLU A 187 0.32 -21.98 -7.06
N SER A 188 0.68 -23.01 -6.34
CA SER A 188 -0.11 -23.50 -5.19
C SER A 188 0.33 -22.90 -3.85
N GLY A 189 1.49 -22.25 -3.80
CA GLY A 189 2.04 -21.69 -2.58
C GLY A 189 1.86 -20.18 -2.48
N ARG A 190 2.11 -19.64 -1.27
CA ARG A 190 1.85 -18.25 -0.93
C ARG A 190 2.96 -17.27 -1.29
N PHE A 191 4.17 -17.75 -1.67
CA PHE A 191 5.34 -16.89 -1.86
C PHE A 191 5.96 -17.10 -3.23
N ARG A 192 5.92 -16.07 -4.08
CA ARG A 192 6.41 -16.16 -5.46
C ARG A 192 7.30 -14.99 -5.84
N ARG A 193 8.19 -15.26 -6.79
CA ARG A 193 9.14 -14.33 -7.36
C ARG A 193 8.72 -13.88 -8.75
N PHE A 194 8.82 -12.57 -9.01
CA PHE A 194 8.55 -11.96 -10.31
C PHE A 194 9.71 -11.06 -10.70
N THR A 195 10.24 -11.24 -11.92
CA THR A 195 11.37 -10.44 -12.39
C THR A 195 10.93 -9.03 -12.75
N ARG A 196 11.88 -8.09 -12.78
CA ARG A 196 11.62 -6.71 -13.18
C ARG A 196 11.12 -6.63 -14.64
N GLU A 197 11.65 -7.48 -15.52
CA GLU A 197 11.24 -7.58 -16.92
C GLU A 197 9.77 -7.99 -17.03
N TRP A 198 9.36 -9.04 -16.35
CA TRP A 198 7.98 -9.50 -16.31
C TRP A 198 7.00 -8.42 -15.82
N ILE A 199 7.42 -7.64 -14.81
CA ILE A 199 6.62 -6.51 -14.29
C ILE A 199 6.53 -5.39 -15.34
N THR A 200 7.62 -5.11 -16.07
CA THR A 200 7.65 -4.10 -17.14
C THR A 200 6.68 -4.43 -18.26
N GLU A 201 6.65 -5.69 -18.70
CA GLU A 201 5.72 -6.19 -19.73
C GLU A 201 4.25 -6.03 -19.32
N ARG A 202 3.98 -5.97 -18.04
CA ARG A 202 2.66 -5.71 -17.45
C ARG A 202 2.41 -4.24 -17.10
N ASN A 203 3.06 -3.31 -17.78
CA ASN A 203 2.93 -1.87 -17.56
C ASN A 203 3.30 -1.44 -16.13
N ASP A 204 4.33 -2.04 -15.55
CA ASP A 204 4.77 -1.81 -14.18
C ASP A 204 3.65 -2.04 -13.13
N SER A 205 2.68 -2.90 -13.44
CA SER A 205 1.67 -3.32 -12.49
C SER A 205 2.27 -4.29 -11.47
N LEU A 206 2.02 -4.00 -10.21
CA LEU A 206 2.40 -4.80 -9.05
C LEU A 206 1.19 -5.51 -8.42
N ASP A 207 0.01 -5.38 -9.04
CA ASP A 207 -1.17 -6.15 -8.63
C ASP A 207 -1.07 -7.57 -9.19
N ILE A 208 -0.43 -8.41 -8.40
CA ILE A 208 -0.07 -9.78 -8.74
C ILE A 208 -0.84 -10.72 -7.83
N SER A 209 -1.70 -11.55 -8.42
CA SER A 209 -2.44 -12.62 -7.74
C SER A 209 -2.40 -13.89 -8.57
N TRP A 210 -2.31 -15.03 -7.92
CA TRP A 210 -2.28 -16.35 -8.56
C TRP A 210 -3.04 -17.42 -7.79
N LEU A 211 -3.18 -17.26 -6.44
CA LEU A 211 -3.92 -18.20 -5.63
C LEU A 211 -5.42 -18.04 -5.89
N LYS A 212 -6.10 -19.16 -6.09
CA LYS A 212 -7.55 -19.21 -6.03
C LYS A 212 -7.98 -19.01 -4.57
N ASP A 213 -8.90 -18.12 -4.35
CA ASP A 213 -9.49 -17.90 -3.04
C ASP A 213 -10.75 -18.74 -2.91
N ASP A 214 -10.59 -19.94 -2.34
CA ASP A 214 -11.70 -20.87 -2.11
C ASP A 214 -12.57 -20.46 -0.90
N SER A 215 -12.18 -19.40 -0.17
CA SER A 215 -13.00 -18.78 0.88
C SER A 215 -14.09 -17.85 0.32
N LEU A 216 -13.97 -17.47 -0.94
CA LEU A 216 -15.06 -16.82 -1.67
C LEU A 216 -16.08 -17.92 -1.99
N GLU A 217 -17.29 -17.78 -1.48
CA GLU A 217 -18.42 -18.68 -1.78
C GLU A 217 -18.45 -18.99 -3.28
N ASP A 218 -18.67 -20.26 -3.61
CA ASP A 218 -18.73 -20.69 -5.00
C ASP A 218 -19.64 -19.75 -5.79
N SER A 219 -19.15 -19.24 -6.91
CA SER A 219 -19.92 -18.33 -7.77
C SER A 219 -21.27 -18.91 -8.22
N ALA A 220 -21.50 -20.19 -7.97
CA ALA A 220 -22.79 -20.86 -8.19
C ALA A 220 -23.88 -20.42 -7.19
N ASP A 221 -23.51 -19.91 -6.01
CA ASP A 221 -24.45 -19.41 -4.99
C ASP A 221 -24.63 -17.88 -5.01
N LEU A 222 -23.94 -17.18 -5.93
CA LEU A 222 -24.14 -15.74 -6.10
C LEU A 222 -25.51 -15.48 -6.77
N PRO A 223 -26.29 -14.51 -6.25
CA PRO A 223 -27.48 -14.06 -6.94
C PRO A 223 -27.19 -13.62 -8.37
N GLU A 224 -28.19 -13.69 -9.24
CA GLU A 224 -28.11 -13.16 -10.59
C GLU A 224 -27.52 -11.74 -10.61
N PRO A 225 -26.71 -11.36 -11.60
CA PRO A 225 -26.04 -10.05 -11.66
C PRO A 225 -26.98 -8.86 -11.46
N ALA A 226 -28.23 -8.97 -11.92
CA ALA A 226 -29.25 -7.95 -11.71
C ALA A 226 -29.64 -7.81 -10.23
N ALA A 227 -29.80 -8.92 -9.52
CA ALA A 227 -30.11 -8.91 -8.09
C ALA A 227 -28.94 -8.37 -7.25
N LEU A 228 -27.69 -8.67 -7.62
CA LEU A 228 -26.51 -8.08 -7.00
C LEU A 228 -26.44 -6.56 -7.23
N ALA A 229 -26.79 -6.09 -8.41
CA ALA A 229 -26.85 -4.67 -8.71
C ALA A 229 -27.95 -3.96 -7.90
N GLU A 230 -29.12 -4.57 -7.72
CA GLU A 230 -30.20 -4.04 -6.87
C GLU A 230 -29.78 -3.96 -5.41
N LEU A 231 -29.11 -4.99 -4.88
CA LEU A 231 -28.57 -4.98 -3.52
C LEU A 231 -27.54 -3.87 -3.33
N ALA A 232 -26.60 -3.71 -4.28
CA ALA A 232 -25.59 -2.67 -4.23
C ALA A 232 -26.20 -1.26 -4.31
N LEU A 233 -27.20 -1.06 -5.14
CA LEU A 233 -27.96 0.19 -5.22
C LEU A 233 -28.68 0.50 -3.88
N GLY A 234 -29.30 -0.51 -3.27
CA GLY A 234 -29.96 -0.37 -1.97
C GLY A 234 -28.98 0.04 -0.85
N GLU A 235 -27.78 -0.55 -0.80
CA GLU A 235 -26.73 -0.17 0.15
C GLU A 235 -26.20 1.25 -0.10
N LEU A 236 -26.06 1.65 -1.36
CA LEU A 236 -25.66 3.01 -1.74
C LEU A 236 -26.71 4.05 -1.31
N ASP A 237 -27.98 3.77 -1.54
CA ASP A 237 -29.07 4.66 -1.14
C ASP A 237 -29.17 4.80 0.37
N ALA A 238 -28.97 3.70 1.12
CA ALA A 238 -28.91 3.73 2.57
C ALA A 238 -27.72 4.58 3.07
N ALA A 239 -26.53 4.38 2.51
CA ALA A 239 -25.35 5.17 2.87
C ALA A 239 -25.53 6.66 2.51
N MET A 240 -26.12 6.97 1.36
CA MET A 240 -26.44 8.35 0.98
C MET A 240 -27.45 8.99 1.93
N SER A 241 -28.46 8.24 2.41
CA SER A 241 -29.45 8.71 3.37
C SER A 241 -28.82 9.03 4.74
N GLU A 242 -27.90 8.17 5.21
CA GLU A 242 -27.14 8.42 6.44
C GLU A 242 -26.24 9.67 6.31
N LEU A 243 -25.55 9.82 5.19
CA LEU A 243 -24.72 11.00 4.94
C LEU A 243 -25.55 12.29 4.89
N ARG A 244 -26.73 12.25 4.27
CA ARG A 244 -27.65 13.40 4.25
C ARG A 244 -28.16 13.75 5.65
N ALA A 245 -28.46 12.75 6.47
CA ALA A 245 -28.86 12.97 7.86
C ALA A 245 -27.73 13.64 8.67
N ILE A 246 -26.50 13.18 8.53
CA ILE A 246 -25.33 13.79 9.18
C ILE A 246 -25.12 15.24 8.71
N LEU A 247 -25.25 15.52 7.42
CA LEU A 247 -25.10 16.87 6.89
C LEU A 247 -26.21 17.80 7.39
N ALA A 248 -27.44 17.33 7.49
CA ALA A 248 -28.54 18.08 8.07
C ALA A 248 -28.30 18.40 9.57
N GLU A 249 -27.74 17.46 10.34
CA GLU A 249 -27.34 17.70 11.73
C GLU A 249 -26.21 18.73 11.85
N LEU A 250 -25.34 18.82 10.84
CA LEU A 250 -24.26 19.81 10.77
C LEU A 250 -24.71 21.18 10.22
N GLY A 251 -25.99 21.30 9.82
CA GLY A 251 -26.55 22.53 9.27
C GLY A 251 -26.13 22.82 7.81
N GLU A 252 -25.67 21.81 7.08
CA GLU A 252 -25.29 21.89 5.67
C GLU A 252 -26.40 21.32 4.78
N GLU A 253 -26.96 22.14 3.86
CA GLU A 253 -27.88 21.67 2.82
C GLU A 253 -27.07 21.22 1.59
N VAL A 254 -27.32 20.00 1.12
CA VAL A 254 -26.76 19.49 -0.14
C VAL A 254 -27.77 19.75 -1.25
N GLU A 255 -27.51 20.71 -2.10
CA GLU A 255 -28.19 20.82 -3.41
C GLU A 255 -27.78 19.62 -4.29
N VAL A 256 -28.80 18.90 -4.81
CA VAL A 256 -28.64 17.77 -5.74
C VAL A 256 -28.64 18.29 -7.18
#